data_58ee3b2185a5ed52be9ade5b4cfa55f9
#
_entry.id   58ee3b2185a5ed52be9ade5b4cfa55f9
#
_cell.length_a   1.000
_cell.length_b   1.000
_cell.length_c   1.000
_cell.angle_alpha   90.00
_cell.angle_beta   90.00
_cell.angle_gamma   90.00
#
_symmetry.space_group_name_H-M   'P 1'
#
loop_
_entity.id
_entity.type
_entity.pdbx_description
1 polymer ?
#
loop_
_entity_poly.entity_id
_entity_poly.type
_entity_poly.pdbx_seq_one_letter_code
_entity_poly.pdbx_strand_id
1 'polypeptide(L)'
;MNADKLINIAMNCHGNKDNTVLRLVDLITTMSQAGNYRVDKENAAILYVIASNEKLYNEYKTIMDLGNNEINIEKVDNNYYSSSEKALLRLGVNLFNGYTGRTAEESYDYCINNIMNKLDERNRLIAMNAIKIRYAD
;
A
#
# COMPACT_ATOMS: atom_id res chain seq x y z
N MET A 1 -9.64 6.96 -11.11
CA MET A 1 -9.23 5.56 -10.82
C MET A 1 -10.47 4.74 -10.59
N ASN A 2 -10.46 3.49 -10.98
CA ASN A 2 -11.48 2.51 -10.63
C ASN A 2 -10.82 1.14 -10.47
N ALA A 3 -11.57 0.13 -10.03
CA ALA A 3 -11.02 -1.20 -9.77
C ALA A 3 -10.40 -1.84 -11.02
N ASP A 4 -11.06 -1.74 -12.17
CA ASP A 4 -10.56 -2.34 -13.43
C ASP A 4 -9.25 -1.70 -13.87
N LYS A 5 -9.14 -0.39 -13.77
CA LYS A 5 -7.90 0.33 -14.10
C LYS A 5 -6.76 -0.06 -13.18
N LEU A 6 -7.02 -0.15 -11.88
CA LEU A 6 -6.02 -0.58 -10.90
C LEU A 6 -5.53 -2.00 -11.18
N ILE A 7 -6.44 -2.93 -11.43
CA ILE A 7 -6.11 -4.31 -11.76
C ILE A 7 -5.27 -4.39 -13.04
N ASN A 8 -5.62 -3.61 -14.07
CA ASN A 8 -4.86 -3.57 -15.31
C ASN A 8 -3.44 -3.05 -15.11
N ILE A 9 -3.25 -2.02 -14.29
CA ILE A 9 -1.92 -1.51 -13.95
C ILE A 9 -1.10 -2.61 -13.25
N ALA A 10 -1.69 -3.28 -12.28
CA ALA A 10 -1.01 -4.35 -11.55
C ALA A 10 -0.67 -5.54 -12.47
N MET A 11 -1.54 -5.91 -13.40
CA MET A 11 -1.27 -6.96 -14.38
C MET A 11 -0.11 -6.59 -15.30
N ASN A 12 -0.02 -5.33 -15.72
CA ASN A 12 1.09 -4.86 -16.56
C ASN A 12 2.43 -4.88 -15.80
N CYS A 13 2.41 -4.64 -14.50
CA CYS A 13 3.62 -4.63 -13.67
C CYS A 13 4.05 -6.03 -13.24
N HIS A 14 3.13 -6.90 -12.92
CA HIS A 14 3.39 -8.20 -12.28
C HIS A 14 3.05 -9.39 -13.17
N GLY A 15 1.98 -9.30 -13.97
CA GLY A 15 1.49 -10.44 -14.74
C GLY A 15 1.20 -11.64 -13.82
N ASN A 16 1.71 -12.81 -14.21
CA ASN A 16 1.61 -14.05 -13.44
C ASN A 16 2.88 -14.37 -12.64
N LYS A 17 3.81 -13.42 -12.52
CA LYS A 17 5.11 -13.66 -11.87
C LYS A 17 5.01 -13.85 -10.36
N ASP A 18 4.02 -13.23 -9.74
CA ASP A 18 3.74 -13.35 -8.32
C ASP A 18 2.23 -13.24 -8.07
N ASN A 19 1.82 -13.26 -6.80
CA ASN A 19 0.41 -13.26 -6.42
C ASN A 19 -0.17 -11.86 -6.20
N THR A 20 0.52 -10.81 -6.58
CA THR A 20 0.08 -9.43 -6.33
C THR A 20 -1.29 -9.14 -6.92
N VAL A 21 -1.55 -9.53 -8.15
CA VAL A 21 -2.85 -9.30 -8.82
C VAL A 21 -3.96 -10.04 -8.10
N LEU A 22 -3.76 -11.32 -7.74
CA LEU A 22 -4.76 -12.12 -7.03
C LEU A 22 -5.08 -11.52 -5.66
N ARG A 23 -4.06 -11.10 -4.93
CA ARG A 23 -4.24 -10.46 -3.61
C ARG A 23 -4.98 -9.12 -3.75
N LEU A 24 -4.67 -8.34 -4.77
CA LEU A 24 -5.32 -7.06 -5.02
C LEU A 24 -6.81 -7.26 -5.32
N VAL A 25 -7.14 -8.23 -6.17
CA VAL A 25 -8.55 -8.59 -6.47
C VAL A 25 -9.28 -9.01 -5.19
N ASP A 26 -8.64 -9.80 -4.34
CA ASP A 26 -9.21 -10.22 -3.06
C ASP A 26 -9.48 -9.02 -2.13
N LEU A 27 -8.54 -8.09 -2.01
CA LEU A 27 -8.72 -6.88 -1.19
C LEU A 27 -9.87 -6.01 -1.70
N ILE A 28 -9.95 -5.81 -3.02
CA ILE A 28 -11.03 -5.02 -3.63
C ILE A 28 -12.38 -5.71 -3.41
N THR A 29 -12.44 -7.03 -3.58
CA THR A 29 -13.67 -7.81 -3.36
C THR A 29 -14.09 -7.73 -1.89
N THR A 30 -13.16 -7.89 -0.96
CA THR A 30 -13.42 -7.79 0.49
C THR A 30 -13.91 -6.40 0.87
N MET A 31 -13.33 -5.36 0.29
CA MET A 31 -13.73 -3.97 0.48
C MET A 31 -15.17 -3.74 0.01
N SER A 32 -15.52 -4.28 -1.16
CA SER A 32 -16.89 -4.21 -1.70
C SER A 32 -17.89 -4.94 -0.83
N GLN A 33 -17.54 -6.13 -0.34
CA GLN A 33 -18.39 -6.93 0.57
C GLN A 33 -18.63 -6.21 1.90
N ALA A 34 -17.70 -5.38 2.32
CA ALA A 34 -17.83 -4.54 3.53
C ALA A 34 -18.61 -3.23 3.27
N GLY A 35 -19.13 -3.02 2.06
CA GLY A 35 -19.93 -1.86 1.69
C GLY A 35 -19.16 -0.69 1.08
N ASN A 36 -17.84 -0.82 0.94
CA ASN A 36 -17.03 0.21 0.29
C ASN A 36 -16.74 -0.18 -1.16
N TYR A 37 -17.47 0.43 -2.09
CA TYR A 37 -17.36 0.17 -3.53
C TYR A 37 -16.42 1.15 -4.24
N ARG A 38 -15.85 2.10 -3.52
CA ARG A 38 -15.08 3.18 -4.12
C ARG A 38 -13.60 2.86 -4.15
N VAL A 39 -13.05 2.67 -5.34
CA VAL A 39 -11.60 2.64 -5.58
C VAL A 39 -11.20 4.00 -6.16
N ASP A 40 -10.45 4.77 -5.38
CA ASP A 40 -9.88 6.06 -5.80
C ASP A 40 -8.34 5.99 -5.81
N LYS A 41 -7.69 7.07 -6.18
CA LYS A 41 -6.22 7.10 -6.29
C LYS A 41 -5.53 6.86 -4.94
N GLU A 42 -6.12 7.36 -3.88
CA GLU A 42 -5.56 7.28 -2.53
C GLU A 42 -5.60 5.84 -2.02
N ASN A 43 -6.78 5.23 -1.98
CA ASN A 43 -6.88 3.86 -1.49
C ASN A 43 -6.26 2.85 -2.47
N ALA A 44 -6.26 3.13 -3.77
CA ALA A 44 -5.62 2.27 -4.76
C ALA A 44 -4.12 2.08 -4.49
N ALA A 45 -3.43 3.15 -4.15
CA ALA A 45 -1.99 3.09 -3.88
C ALA A 45 -1.65 2.22 -2.67
N ILE A 46 -2.37 2.39 -1.55
CA ILE A 46 -2.11 1.57 -0.36
C ILE A 46 -2.59 0.13 -0.53
N LEU A 47 -3.70 -0.11 -1.22
CA LEU A 47 -4.16 -1.46 -1.54
C LEU A 47 -3.09 -2.20 -2.37
N TYR A 48 -2.51 -1.53 -3.35
CA TYR A 48 -1.42 -2.08 -4.16
C TYR A 48 -0.20 -2.44 -3.29
N VAL A 49 0.22 -1.55 -2.39
CA VAL A 49 1.34 -1.81 -1.47
C VAL A 49 1.06 -3.04 -0.62
N ILE A 50 -0.10 -3.13 -0.01
CA ILE A 50 -0.49 -4.26 0.82
C ILE A 50 -0.49 -5.56 -0.01
N ALA A 51 -1.06 -5.54 -1.21
CA ALA A 51 -1.14 -6.69 -2.08
C ALA A 51 0.23 -7.17 -2.58
N SER A 52 1.19 -6.26 -2.73
CA SER A 52 2.51 -6.57 -3.27
C SER A 52 3.43 -7.33 -2.31
N ASN A 53 3.08 -7.41 -1.04
CA ASN A 53 3.86 -8.07 0.00
C ASN A 53 2.98 -9.06 0.75
N GLU A 54 3.37 -10.34 0.77
CA GLU A 54 2.57 -11.40 1.37
C GLU A 54 2.30 -11.15 2.87
N LYS A 55 3.29 -10.70 3.61
CA LYS A 55 3.16 -10.47 5.04
C LYS A 55 2.22 -9.29 5.34
N LEU A 56 2.32 -8.21 4.59
CA LEU A 56 1.39 -7.09 4.70
C LEU A 56 -0.04 -7.51 4.32
N TYR A 57 -0.17 -8.29 3.25
CA TYR A 57 -1.47 -8.81 2.84
C TYR A 57 -2.10 -9.68 3.93
N ASN A 58 -1.33 -10.59 4.53
CA ASN A 58 -1.84 -11.45 5.60
C ASN A 58 -2.30 -10.66 6.83
N GLU A 59 -1.76 -9.47 7.03
CA GLU A 59 -2.06 -8.56 8.15
C GLU A 59 -2.97 -7.39 7.75
N TYR A 60 -3.64 -7.45 6.60
CA TYR A 60 -4.40 -6.30 6.09
C TYR A 60 -5.46 -5.79 7.07
N LYS A 61 -6.10 -6.67 7.81
CA LYS A 61 -7.13 -6.29 8.79
C LYS A 61 -6.58 -5.46 9.95
N THR A 62 -5.32 -5.73 10.33
CA THR A 62 -4.63 -4.96 11.36
C THR A 62 -4.20 -3.59 10.84
N ILE A 63 -3.81 -3.52 9.57
CA ILE A 63 -3.30 -2.31 8.93
C ILE A 63 -4.43 -1.35 8.57
N MET A 64 -5.51 -1.87 8.00
CA MET A 64 -6.55 -1.06 7.38
C MET A 64 -7.95 -1.63 7.58
N ASP A 65 -8.89 -0.77 7.92
CA ASP A 65 -10.32 -1.06 7.85
C ASP A 65 -10.80 -0.76 6.42
N LEU A 66 -10.96 -1.81 5.62
CA LEU A 66 -11.35 -1.67 4.22
C LEU A 66 -12.76 -1.10 4.05
N GLY A 67 -13.69 -1.47 4.94
CA GLY A 67 -15.07 -1.00 4.87
C GLY A 67 -15.20 0.50 5.13
N ASN A 68 -14.45 1.01 6.08
CA ASN A 68 -14.46 2.44 6.45
C ASN A 68 -13.35 3.25 5.79
N ASN A 69 -12.48 2.62 5.02
CA ASN A 69 -11.37 3.27 4.33
C ASN A 69 -10.45 4.03 5.30
N GLU A 70 -10.09 3.38 6.40
CA GLU A 70 -9.28 3.96 7.48
C GLU A 70 -8.02 3.14 7.72
N ILE A 71 -6.91 3.84 7.99
CA ILE A 71 -5.61 3.23 8.32
C ILE A 71 -5.43 3.23 9.84
N ASN A 72 -4.94 2.12 10.39
CA ASN A 72 -4.51 2.03 11.76
C ASN A 72 -3.03 2.44 11.87
N ILE A 73 -2.80 3.74 12.04
CA ILE A 73 -1.45 4.34 12.06
C ILE A 73 -0.55 3.68 13.12
N GLU A 74 -1.09 3.32 14.27
CA GLU A 74 -0.32 2.74 15.36
C GLU A 74 0.30 1.39 15.03
N LYS A 75 -0.24 0.69 14.01
CA LYS A 75 0.25 -0.64 13.60
C LYS A 75 1.32 -0.59 12.52
N VAL A 76 1.55 0.57 11.92
CA VAL A 76 2.53 0.73 10.83
C VAL A 76 3.95 0.40 11.31
N ASP A 77 4.30 0.81 12.51
CA ASP A 77 5.65 0.63 13.09
C ASP A 77 5.77 -0.61 13.97
N ASN A 78 4.86 -1.58 13.81
CA ASN A 78 4.93 -2.83 14.55
C ASN A 78 6.24 -3.58 14.24
N ASN A 79 6.94 -4.03 15.28
CA ASN A 79 8.21 -4.78 15.15
C ASN A 79 8.05 -6.13 14.44
N TYR A 80 6.83 -6.60 14.22
CA TYR A 80 6.53 -7.77 13.39
C TYR A 80 6.99 -7.58 11.95
N TYR A 81 6.99 -6.34 11.45
CA TYR A 81 7.41 -6.04 10.08
C TYR A 81 8.91 -5.79 10.00
N SER A 82 9.53 -6.20 8.89
CA SER A 82 10.92 -5.86 8.56
C SER A 82 11.08 -4.37 8.27
N SER A 83 12.31 -3.89 8.20
CA SER A 83 12.60 -2.49 7.84
C SER A 83 12.03 -2.11 6.48
N SER A 84 12.15 -2.99 5.48
CA SER A 84 11.61 -2.71 4.14
C SER A 84 10.09 -2.77 4.10
N GLU A 85 9.47 -3.67 4.87
CA GLU A 85 8.01 -3.74 4.98
C GLU A 85 7.43 -2.49 5.65
N LYS A 86 8.06 -2.02 6.73
CA LYS A 86 7.70 -0.75 7.36
C LYS A 86 7.84 0.43 6.40
N ALA A 87 8.93 0.47 5.65
CA ALA A 87 9.17 1.54 4.68
C ALA A 87 8.10 1.57 3.58
N LEU A 88 7.75 0.41 3.01
CA LEU A 88 6.66 0.31 2.03
C LEU A 88 5.34 0.76 2.62
N LEU A 89 5.05 0.34 3.84
CA LEU A 89 3.80 0.67 4.51
C LEU A 89 3.71 2.17 4.82
N ARG A 90 4.81 2.79 5.26
CA ARG A 90 4.88 4.25 5.47
C ARG A 90 4.61 5.01 4.17
N LEU A 91 5.19 4.55 3.05
CA LEU A 91 4.90 5.13 1.74
C LEU A 91 3.41 5.01 1.40
N GLY A 92 2.84 3.83 1.56
CA GLY A 92 1.43 3.58 1.30
C GLY A 92 0.53 4.50 2.11
N VAL A 93 0.80 4.67 3.40
CA VAL A 93 0.06 5.56 4.28
C VAL A 93 0.20 7.02 3.85
N ASN A 94 1.41 7.46 3.52
CA ASN A 94 1.64 8.83 3.03
C ASN A 94 0.86 9.09 1.73
N LEU A 95 0.88 8.15 0.79
CA LEU A 95 0.13 8.28 -0.46
C LEU A 95 -1.38 8.26 -0.23
N PHE A 96 -1.83 7.57 0.82
CA PHE A 96 -3.25 7.49 1.15
C PHE A 96 -3.81 8.80 1.70
N ASN A 97 -3.16 9.37 2.71
CA ASN A 97 -3.70 10.51 3.45
C ASN A 97 -2.71 11.63 3.76
N GLY A 98 -1.49 11.55 3.25
CA GLY A 98 -0.47 12.57 3.48
C GLY A 98 0.22 12.51 4.84
N TYR A 99 -0.01 11.46 5.63
CA TYR A 99 0.57 11.34 6.96
C TYR A 99 2.09 11.31 6.91
N THR A 100 2.74 12.14 7.74
CA THR A 100 4.20 12.30 7.80
C THR A 100 4.77 12.12 9.20
N GLY A 101 4.02 11.49 10.11
CA GLY A 101 4.44 11.31 11.49
C GLY A 101 3.94 12.39 12.43
N ARG A 102 4.02 12.12 13.73
CA ARG A 102 3.59 13.01 14.82
C ARG A 102 4.73 13.76 15.48
N THR A 103 5.95 13.28 15.29
CA THR A 103 7.18 13.85 15.87
C THR A 103 8.22 14.08 14.78
N ALA A 104 9.28 14.83 15.08
CA ALA A 104 10.39 15.02 14.15
C ALA A 104 11.07 13.69 13.78
N GLU A 105 11.19 12.76 14.73
CA GLU A 105 11.73 11.43 14.49
C GLU A 105 10.87 10.63 13.52
N GLU A 106 9.55 10.60 13.74
CA GLU A 106 8.61 9.91 12.84
C GLU A 106 8.64 10.55 11.45
N SER A 107 8.68 11.88 11.36
CA SER A 107 8.74 12.59 10.08
C SER A 107 10.00 12.23 9.28
N TYR A 108 11.12 12.00 9.95
CA TYR A 108 12.34 11.51 9.30
C TYR A 108 12.11 10.16 8.61
N ASP A 109 11.40 9.25 9.28
CA ASP A 109 11.09 7.92 8.74
C ASP A 109 10.11 7.97 7.56
N TYR A 110 9.29 9.00 7.46
CA TYR A 110 8.35 9.20 6.35
C TYR A 110 8.95 9.98 5.17
N CYS A 111 10.18 10.48 5.30
CA CYS A 111 10.87 11.14 4.20
C CYS A 111 11.16 10.14 3.07
N ILE A 112 10.87 10.53 1.82
CA ILE A 112 11.01 9.63 0.66
C ILE A 112 12.42 9.07 0.53
N ASN A 113 13.44 9.88 0.81
CA ASN A 113 14.83 9.43 0.76
C ASN A 113 15.10 8.28 1.76
N ASN A 114 14.59 8.41 2.99
CA ASN A 114 14.77 7.39 4.02
C ASN A 114 13.95 6.14 3.72
N ILE A 115 12.76 6.29 3.17
CA ILE A 115 11.95 5.15 2.71
C ILE A 115 12.70 4.38 1.63
N MET A 116 13.14 5.06 0.57
CA MET A 116 13.79 4.40 -0.56
C MET A 116 15.11 3.74 -0.19
N ASN A 117 15.86 4.31 0.76
CA ASN A 117 17.13 3.73 1.23
C ASN A 117 16.94 2.39 1.96
N LYS A 118 15.76 2.11 2.48
CA LYS A 118 15.45 0.86 3.20
C LYS A 118 14.91 -0.23 2.27
N LEU A 119 14.68 0.07 1.00
CA LEU A 119 14.09 -0.84 0.04
C LEU A 119 15.17 -1.47 -0.84
N ASP A 120 15.03 -2.78 -1.10
CA ASP A 120 15.79 -3.46 -2.14
C ASP A 120 15.24 -3.10 -3.53
N GLU A 121 15.86 -3.63 -4.58
CA GLU A 121 15.48 -3.33 -5.96
C GLU A 121 14.01 -3.65 -6.25
N ARG A 122 13.54 -4.84 -5.83
CA ARG A 122 12.14 -5.25 -6.03
C ARG A 122 11.17 -4.31 -5.31
N ASN A 123 11.45 -3.98 -4.06
CA ASN A 123 10.57 -3.13 -3.27
C ASN A 123 10.63 -1.66 -3.72
N ARG A 124 11.75 -1.19 -4.26
CA ARG A 124 11.82 0.13 -4.90
C ARG A 124 10.90 0.20 -6.12
N LEU A 125 10.86 -0.86 -6.91
CA LEU A 125 9.96 -0.92 -8.07
C LEU A 125 8.50 -0.87 -7.63
N ILE A 126 8.14 -1.60 -6.57
CA ILE A 126 6.81 -1.54 -5.97
C ILE A 126 6.48 -0.12 -5.50
N ALA A 127 7.42 0.53 -4.82
CA ALA A 127 7.25 1.91 -4.35
C ALA A 127 7.00 2.87 -5.52
N MET A 128 7.76 2.76 -6.60
CA MET A 128 7.57 3.58 -7.79
C MET A 128 6.22 3.33 -8.46
N ASN A 129 5.78 2.08 -8.53
CA ASN A 129 4.47 1.73 -9.06
C ASN A 129 3.34 2.32 -8.20
N ALA A 130 3.47 2.27 -6.89
CA ALA A 130 2.50 2.87 -5.96
C ALA A 130 2.37 4.39 -6.19
N ILE A 131 3.48 5.08 -6.37
CA ILE A 131 3.50 6.51 -6.69
C ILE A 131 2.79 6.79 -8.03
N LYS A 132 3.07 5.99 -9.05
CA LYS A 132 2.39 6.09 -10.35
C LYS A 132 0.89 5.92 -10.23
N ILE A 133 0.45 4.93 -9.45
CA ILE A 133 -0.98 4.67 -9.19
C ILE A 133 -1.62 5.90 -8.53
N ARG A 134 -0.99 6.44 -7.49
CA ARG A 134 -1.51 7.60 -6.75
C ARG A 134 -1.74 8.81 -7.65
N TYR A 135 -0.87 9.01 -8.63
CA TYR A 135 -0.89 10.17 -9.52
C TYR A 135 -1.32 9.85 -10.96
N ALA A 136 -1.94 8.68 -11.17
CA ALA A 136 -2.49 8.31 -12.46
C ALA A 136 -3.66 9.21 -12.87
N ASP A 137 -3.74 9.51 -14.15
CA ASP A 137 -4.83 10.30 -14.73
C ASP A 137 -6.11 9.47 -14.97
#